data_1734318769f2bc8b18ff3c5576677dab
#
_entry.id   1734318769f2bc8b18ff3c5576677dab
#
_cell.length_a   1.000
_cell.length_b   1.000
_cell.length_c   1.000
_cell.angle_alpha   90.00
_cell.angle_beta   90.00
_cell.angle_gamma   90.00
#
_symmetry.space_group_name_H-M   'P 1'
#
loop_
_entity.id
_entity.type
_entity.pdbx_description
1 polymer ?
#
loop_
_entity_poly.entity_id
_entity_poly.type
_entity_poly.pdbx_seq_one_letter_code
_entity_poly.pdbx_strand_id
1 'polypeptide(L)'
;QAVEIALTLQPNLGEALHAKGFYHYACLKDYDTAARYFEQARQFLPNSSQIPESLAYVARRKGQWDRAEAYFNEAERLDPRNVSLLTQHALFDIARRRFPEALRKFDQVLDITPSDVDPLALKAAIAQAKGDLPRASVLLAPLHPAAANTGALETQVYQAILERRPTQIIPRLKEVLAKPNPALGYLNGELRFWLGWAQEVAGDHAAAQETWRQARTELESVLKEQPENYVLIGDLALINMDLGDKAAALTLAERAMAANPIEKDAIAGPGPIEILARVAARVGEPDRAIAALQKLLSIPYAGPLATQDLPLTPALLRLDPMFDPLRNDPRFQKLVASPGPK
;
A
#
# COMPACT_ATOMS: atom_id res chain seq x y z
N GLN A 1 25.32 15.07 3.96
CA GLN A 1 26.62 15.78 3.79
C GLN A 1 26.48 16.96 2.82
N ALA A 2 26.06 16.74 1.53
CA ALA A 2 25.94 17.83 0.55
C ALA A 2 25.00 18.97 1.01
N VAL A 3 23.86 18.64 1.59
CA VAL A 3 22.88 19.61 2.12
C VAL A 3 23.48 20.46 3.24
N GLU A 4 24.26 19.88 4.15
CA GLU A 4 24.91 20.64 5.25
C GLU A 4 25.97 21.62 4.71
N ILE A 5 26.74 21.21 3.71
CA ILE A 5 27.71 22.10 3.04
C ILE A 5 26.97 23.26 2.35
N ALA A 6 25.88 22.95 1.61
CA ALA A 6 25.07 23.98 0.95
C ALA A 6 24.51 25.02 1.93
N LEU A 7 23.98 24.56 3.07
CA LEU A 7 23.44 25.45 4.12
C LEU A 7 24.52 26.22 4.89
N THR A 8 25.77 25.70 4.95
CA THR A 8 26.91 26.44 5.51
C THR A 8 27.30 27.58 4.60
N LEU A 9 27.30 27.37 3.28
CA LEU A 9 27.62 28.39 2.29
C LEU A 9 26.49 29.41 2.09
N GLN A 10 25.26 28.94 2.09
CA GLN A 10 24.07 29.74 1.88
C GLN A 10 22.94 29.25 2.83
N PRO A 11 22.84 29.80 4.05
CA PRO A 11 21.88 29.34 5.07
C PRO A 11 20.41 29.42 4.66
N ASN A 12 20.09 30.29 3.71
CA ASN A 12 18.71 30.53 3.23
C ASN A 12 18.44 29.90 1.85
N LEU A 13 19.25 28.93 1.42
CA LEU A 13 19.02 28.21 0.18
C LEU A 13 17.76 27.31 0.33
N GLY A 14 16.65 27.74 -0.28
CA GLY A 14 15.34 27.10 -0.12
C GLY A 14 15.34 25.63 -0.52
N GLU A 15 16.03 25.27 -1.59
CA GLU A 15 16.18 23.89 -2.08
C GLU A 15 16.94 23.01 -1.08
N ALA A 16 17.96 23.55 -0.42
CA ALA A 16 18.72 22.81 0.60
C ALA A 16 17.88 22.61 1.88
N LEU A 17 17.10 23.62 2.28
CA LEU A 17 16.15 23.50 3.39
C LEU A 17 15.07 22.44 3.08
N HIS A 18 14.53 22.44 1.86
CA HIS A 18 13.57 21.44 1.40
C HIS A 18 14.16 20.03 1.43
N ALA A 19 15.37 19.85 0.87
CA ALA A 19 16.07 18.55 0.89
C ALA A 19 16.36 18.07 2.33
N LYS A 20 16.69 18.99 3.26
CA LYS A 20 16.88 18.67 4.67
C LYS A 20 15.56 18.23 5.32
N GLY A 21 14.45 18.90 5.01
CA GLY A 21 13.11 18.49 5.41
C GLY A 21 12.79 17.07 4.94
N PHE A 22 13.11 16.75 3.69
CA PHE A 22 12.92 15.40 3.14
C PHE A 22 13.78 14.33 3.84
N TYR A 23 15.00 14.65 4.23
CA TYR A 23 15.85 13.74 5.02
C TYR A 23 15.17 13.39 6.36
N HIS A 24 14.66 14.40 7.10
CA HIS A 24 13.92 14.17 8.33
C HIS A 24 12.63 13.38 8.09
N TYR A 25 11.88 13.68 7.02
CA TYR A 25 10.66 12.97 6.66
C TYR A 25 10.90 11.51 6.29
N ALA A 26 11.82 11.26 5.35
CA ALA A 26 11.98 9.95 4.72
C ALA A 26 12.90 9.02 5.53
N CYS A 27 14.03 9.55 6.04
CA CYS A 27 15.05 8.74 6.70
C CYS A 27 14.84 8.64 8.21
N LEU A 28 14.51 9.77 8.85
CA LEU A 28 14.43 9.82 10.32
C LEU A 28 12.99 9.64 10.84
N LYS A 29 11.98 9.75 9.96
CA LYS A 29 10.56 9.75 10.34
C LYS A 29 10.22 10.80 11.41
N ASP A 30 11.03 11.88 11.47
CA ASP A 30 10.83 13.04 12.33
C ASP A 30 9.97 14.08 11.60
N TYR A 31 8.66 13.87 11.67
CA TYR A 31 7.69 14.66 10.93
C TYR A 31 7.60 16.11 11.42
N ASP A 32 7.87 16.37 12.70
CA ASP A 32 7.82 17.73 13.25
C ASP A 32 9.00 18.57 12.75
N THR A 33 10.20 18.00 12.75
CA THR A 33 11.38 18.68 12.21
C THR A 33 11.28 18.83 10.69
N ALA A 34 10.77 17.83 9.98
CA ALA A 34 10.52 17.92 8.54
C ALA A 34 9.59 19.11 8.21
N ALA A 35 8.46 19.24 8.91
CA ALA A 35 7.54 20.36 8.72
C ALA A 35 8.21 21.73 8.93
N ARG A 36 9.05 21.86 9.97
CA ARG A 36 9.78 23.12 10.24
C ARG A 36 10.68 23.50 9.08
N TYR A 37 11.44 22.54 8.52
CA TYR A 37 12.29 22.79 7.36
C TYR A 37 11.49 23.13 6.10
N PHE A 38 10.36 22.49 5.85
CA PHE A 38 9.49 22.81 4.72
C PHE A 38 8.88 24.21 4.86
N GLU A 39 8.43 24.62 6.06
CA GLU A 39 7.92 25.98 6.29
C GLU A 39 9.05 27.04 6.18
N GLN A 40 10.27 26.74 6.56
CA GLN A 40 11.41 27.60 6.29
C GLN A 40 11.70 27.72 4.79
N ALA A 41 11.72 26.60 4.06
CA ALA A 41 11.92 26.59 2.62
C ALA A 41 10.84 27.42 1.90
N ARG A 42 9.60 27.40 2.38
CA ARG A 42 8.47 28.16 1.82
C ARG A 42 8.73 29.66 1.75
N GLN A 43 9.48 30.21 2.70
CA GLN A 43 9.81 31.63 2.71
C GLN A 43 10.70 32.04 1.54
N PHE A 44 11.52 31.11 1.02
CA PHE A 44 12.46 31.35 -0.07
C PHE A 44 11.98 30.77 -1.41
N LEU A 45 11.01 29.85 -1.39
CA LEU A 45 10.42 29.18 -2.56
C LEU A 45 8.87 29.31 -2.57
N PRO A 46 8.31 30.55 -2.52
CA PRO A 46 6.87 30.74 -2.32
C PRO A 46 5.99 30.20 -3.47
N ASN A 47 6.55 30.03 -4.67
CA ASN A 47 5.85 29.55 -5.85
C ASN A 47 6.16 28.09 -6.21
N SER A 48 6.89 27.37 -5.35
CA SER A 48 7.19 25.95 -5.57
C SER A 48 6.04 25.07 -5.10
N SER A 49 5.47 24.28 -6.01
CA SER A 49 4.44 23.28 -5.68
C SER A 49 4.97 22.17 -4.77
N GLN A 50 6.28 21.91 -4.78
CA GLN A 50 6.91 20.87 -3.97
C GLN A 50 6.82 21.15 -2.46
N ILE A 51 6.76 22.42 -2.05
CA ILE A 51 6.70 22.76 -0.63
C ILE A 51 5.34 22.39 -0.01
N PRO A 52 4.20 22.87 -0.53
CA PRO A 52 2.90 22.43 0.00
C PRO A 52 2.69 20.92 -0.22
N GLU A 53 3.18 20.30 -1.29
CA GLU A 53 3.15 18.85 -1.47
C GLU A 53 3.85 18.12 -0.31
N SER A 54 5.05 18.56 0.06
CA SER A 54 5.83 17.98 1.18
C SER A 54 5.13 18.19 2.53
N LEU A 55 4.50 19.34 2.74
CA LEU A 55 3.68 19.61 3.93
C LEU A 55 2.43 18.73 3.97
N ALA A 56 1.82 18.43 2.82
CA ALA A 56 0.72 17.47 2.71
C ALA A 56 1.17 16.07 3.14
N TYR A 57 2.37 15.64 2.73
CA TYR A 57 2.93 14.35 3.16
C TYR A 57 3.11 14.27 4.67
N VAL A 58 3.64 15.32 5.30
CA VAL A 58 3.74 15.36 6.76
C VAL A 58 2.36 15.34 7.42
N ALA A 59 1.43 16.18 6.94
CA ALA A 59 0.11 16.29 7.53
C ALA A 59 -0.66 14.96 7.49
N ARG A 60 -0.60 14.22 6.36
CA ARG A 60 -1.25 12.90 6.25
C ARG A 60 -0.65 11.86 7.21
N ARG A 61 0.69 11.88 7.42
CA ARG A 61 1.35 10.99 8.41
C ARG A 61 0.92 11.29 9.85
N LYS A 62 0.63 12.55 10.13
CA LYS A 62 0.14 13.01 11.45
C LYS A 62 -1.38 12.88 11.62
N GLY A 63 -2.11 12.33 10.65
CA GLY A 63 -3.57 12.21 10.68
C GLY A 63 -4.31 13.56 10.57
N GLN A 64 -3.64 14.62 10.11
CA GLN A 64 -4.21 15.95 9.90
C GLN A 64 -4.85 16.03 8.51
N TRP A 65 -5.92 15.26 8.30
CA TRP A 65 -6.50 15.00 6.98
C TRP A 65 -6.93 16.25 6.23
N ASP A 66 -7.62 17.17 6.88
CA ASP A 66 -8.11 18.41 6.24
C ASP A 66 -6.94 19.35 5.89
N ARG A 67 -5.92 19.37 6.74
CA ARG A 67 -4.70 20.13 6.47
C ARG A 67 -3.90 19.55 5.31
N ALA A 68 -3.81 18.22 5.24
CA ALA A 68 -3.17 17.54 4.11
C ALA A 68 -3.89 17.86 2.79
N GLU A 69 -5.23 17.82 2.79
CA GLU A 69 -6.03 18.19 1.63
C GLU A 69 -5.82 19.63 1.20
N ALA A 70 -5.81 20.57 2.14
CA ALA A 70 -5.54 21.98 1.85
C ALA A 70 -4.17 22.18 1.19
N TYR A 71 -3.15 21.49 1.67
CA TYR A 71 -1.81 21.54 1.10
C TYR A 71 -1.73 20.89 -0.29
N PHE A 72 -2.38 19.75 -0.52
CA PHE A 72 -2.46 19.16 -1.86
C PHE A 72 -3.16 20.09 -2.85
N ASN A 73 -4.28 20.72 -2.46
CA ASN A 73 -5.00 21.69 -3.30
C ASN A 73 -4.14 22.93 -3.60
N GLU A 74 -3.33 23.40 -2.64
CA GLU A 74 -2.39 24.50 -2.87
C GLU A 74 -1.32 24.09 -3.88
N ALA A 75 -0.74 22.90 -3.73
CA ALA A 75 0.27 22.37 -4.64
C ALA A 75 -0.26 22.23 -6.08
N GLU A 76 -1.46 21.67 -6.26
CA GLU A 76 -2.12 21.56 -7.56
C GLU A 76 -2.42 22.91 -8.22
N ARG A 77 -2.78 23.93 -7.42
CA ARG A 77 -2.97 25.26 -7.96
C ARG A 77 -1.67 25.87 -8.49
N LEU A 78 -0.52 25.54 -7.88
CA LEU A 78 0.81 26.01 -8.32
C LEU A 78 1.33 25.23 -9.54
N ASP A 79 1.03 23.93 -9.63
CA ASP A 79 1.46 23.07 -10.73
C ASP A 79 0.39 22.03 -11.09
N PRO A 80 -0.66 22.44 -11.84
CA PRO A 80 -1.84 21.60 -12.12
C PRO A 80 -1.57 20.45 -13.10
N ARG A 81 -0.41 20.40 -13.73
CA ARG A 81 -0.03 19.33 -14.67
C ARG A 81 1.10 18.44 -14.15
N ASN A 82 1.40 18.52 -12.89
CA ASN A 82 2.42 17.68 -12.26
C ASN A 82 1.85 16.27 -12.03
N VAL A 83 2.28 15.33 -12.85
CA VAL A 83 1.83 13.92 -12.82
C VAL A 83 2.09 13.27 -11.46
N SER A 84 3.27 13.50 -10.87
CA SER A 84 3.62 12.95 -9.55
C SER A 84 2.69 13.47 -8.46
N LEU A 85 2.48 14.79 -8.42
CA LEU A 85 1.59 15.45 -7.46
C LEU A 85 0.15 14.95 -7.60
N LEU A 86 -0.39 14.91 -8.82
CA LEU A 86 -1.75 14.41 -9.11
C LEU A 86 -1.90 12.96 -8.63
N THR A 87 -0.89 12.12 -8.90
CA THR A 87 -0.87 10.72 -8.43
C THR A 87 -0.86 10.63 -6.90
N GLN A 88 0.00 11.39 -6.22
CA GLN A 88 0.09 11.39 -4.76
C GLN A 88 -1.20 11.91 -4.08
N HIS A 89 -1.84 12.90 -4.69
CA HIS A 89 -3.14 13.37 -4.19
C HIS A 89 -4.25 12.34 -4.45
N ALA A 90 -4.22 11.64 -5.60
CA ALA A 90 -5.16 10.55 -5.86
C ALA A 90 -4.98 9.38 -4.86
N LEU A 91 -3.75 9.01 -4.50
CA LEU A 91 -3.47 8.01 -3.45
C LEU A 91 -3.96 8.46 -2.07
N PHE A 92 -3.85 9.75 -1.76
CA PHE A 92 -4.43 10.31 -0.55
C PHE A 92 -5.98 10.21 -0.54
N ASP A 93 -6.63 10.44 -1.67
CA ASP A 93 -8.08 10.24 -1.82
C ASP A 93 -8.46 8.75 -1.71
N ILE A 94 -7.67 7.84 -2.27
CA ILE A 94 -7.84 6.38 -2.09
C ILE A 94 -7.82 6.00 -0.62
N ALA A 95 -6.82 6.45 0.14
CA ALA A 95 -6.70 6.14 1.56
C ALA A 95 -7.94 6.58 2.36
N ARG A 96 -8.60 7.65 1.93
CA ARG A 96 -9.86 8.19 2.48
C ARG A 96 -11.12 7.55 1.85
N ARG A 97 -10.97 6.60 0.93
CA ARG A 97 -12.05 5.98 0.14
C ARG A 97 -12.85 6.96 -0.72
N ARG A 98 -12.29 8.13 -1.03
CA ARG A 98 -12.87 9.12 -1.94
C ARG A 98 -12.56 8.74 -3.39
N PHE A 99 -13.06 7.60 -3.81
CA PHE A 99 -12.76 7.00 -5.11
C PHE A 99 -13.15 7.87 -6.32
N PRO A 100 -14.28 8.61 -6.33
CA PRO A 100 -14.59 9.51 -7.43
C PRO A 100 -13.53 10.60 -7.63
N GLU A 101 -13.01 11.16 -6.55
CA GLU A 101 -11.96 12.18 -6.56
C GLU A 101 -10.64 11.61 -7.09
N ALA A 102 -10.24 10.44 -6.61
CA ALA A 102 -9.05 9.74 -7.09
C ALA A 102 -9.14 9.42 -8.60
N LEU A 103 -10.28 8.91 -9.06
CA LEU A 103 -10.50 8.59 -10.47
C LEU A 103 -10.36 9.81 -11.37
N ARG A 104 -10.90 10.99 -10.96
CA ARG A 104 -10.74 12.23 -11.74
C ARG A 104 -9.27 12.63 -11.88
N LYS A 105 -8.47 12.49 -10.80
CA LYS A 105 -7.04 12.80 -10.86
C LYS A 105 -6.26 11.83 -11.75
N PHE A 106 -6.60 10.53 -11.71
CA PHE A 106 -6.00 9.56 -12.64
C PHE A 106 -6.40 9.82 -14.08
N ASP A 107 -7.61 10.32 -14.35
CA ASP A 107 -7.99 10.76 -15.69
C ASP A 107 -7.11 11.93 -16.15
N GLN A 108 -6.86 12.93 -15.29
CA GLN A 108 -5.94 14.03 -15.57
C GLN A 108 -4.49 13.54 -15.81
N VAL A 109 -4.01 12.57 -15.03
CA VAL A 109 -2.69 11.95 -15.27
C VAL A 109 -2.64 11.30 -16.64
N LEU A 110 -3.66 10.53 -17.01
CA LEU A 110 -3.73 9.84 -18.29
C LEU A 110 -3.91 10.80 -19.48
N ASP A 111 -4.50 11.99 -19.28
CA ASP A 111 -4.52 13.05 -20.30
C ASP A 111 -3.12 13.62 -20.59
N ILE A 112 -2.19 13.48 -19.65
CA ILE A 112 -0.79 13.93 -19.79
C ILE A 112 0.10 12.77 -20.25
N THR A 113 -0.09 11.59 -19.67
CA THR A 113 0.69 10.36 -19.92
C THR A 113 -0.23 9.19 -20.27
N PRO A 114 -0.80 9.11 -21.50
CA PRO A 114 -1.86 8.15 -21.84
C PRO A 114 -1.47 6.68 -21.77
N SER A 115 -0.18 6.37 -21.87
CA SER A 115 0.35 4.99 -21.84
C SER A 115 0.88 4.57 -20.47
N ASP A 116 0.70 5.38 -19.44
CA ASP A 116 1.16 5.06 -18.09
C ASP A 116 0.34 3.91 -17.49
N VAL A 117 1.02 2.83 -17.14
CA VAL A 117 0.42 1.59 -16.66
C VAL A 117 -0.10 1.75 -15.22
N ASP A 118 0.59 2.54 -14.40
CA ASP A 118 0.28 2.63 -12.98
C ASP A 118 -1.07 3.29 -12.69
N PRO A 119 -1.45 4.45 -13.30
CA PRO A 119 -2.78 5.01 -13.13
C PRO A 119 -3.90 4.10 -13.63
N LEU A 120 -3.67 3.32 -14.68
CA LEU A 120 -4.66 2.35 -15.18
C LEU A 120 -4.85 1.19 -14.19
N ALA A 121 -3.76 0.67 -13.63
CA ALA A 121 -3.81 -0.36 -12.59
C ALA A 121 -4.50 0.15 -11.32
N LEU A 122 -4.25 1.40 -10.89
CA LEU A 122 -4.92 2.04 -9.77
C LEU A 122 -6.43 2.22 -10.01
N LYS A 123 -6.84 2.60 -11.22
CA LYS A 123 -8.27 2.64 -11.59
C LYS A 123 -8.92 1.26 -11.51
N ALA A 124 -8.20 0.20 -11.92
CA ALA A 124 -8.68 -1.17 -11.78
C ALA A 124 -8.76 -1.59 -10.30
N ALA A 125 -7.77 -1.25 -9.48
CA ALA A 125 -7.80 -1.51 -8.05
C ALA A 125 -8.98 -0.83 -7.35
N ILE A 126 -9.33 0.41 -7.73
CA ILE A 126 -10.55 1.08 -7.25
C ILE A 126 -11.81 0.32 -7.67
N ALA A 127 -11.87 -0.22 -8.89
CA ALA A 127 -13.00 -1.04 -9.33
C ALA A 127 -13.09 -2.33 -8.49
N GLN A 128 -11.98 -2.99 -8.18
CA GLN A 128 -11.91 -4.12 -7.24
C GLN A 128 -12.45 -3.74 -5.86
N ALA A 129 -12.02 -2.60 -5.32
CA ALA A 129 -12.47 -2.10 -4.02
C ALA A 129 -13.97 -1.79 -3.97
N LYS A 130 -14.57 -1.47 -5.12
CA LYS A 130 -16.00 -1.27 -5.27
C LYS A 130 -16.77 -2.58 -5.53
N GLY A 131 -16.06 -3.69 -5.75
CA GLY A 131 -16.64 -4.99 -6.10
C GLY A 131 -17.02 -5.10 -7.58
N ASP A 132 -16.62 -4.16 -8.42
CA ASP A 132 -16.89 -4.17 -9.86
C ASP A 132 -15.74 -4.90 -10.60
N LEU A 133 -15.67 -6.24 -10.39
CA LEU A 133 -14.65 -7.08 -11.01
C LEU A 133 -14.71 -7.07 -12.55
N PRO A 134 -15.88 -7.02 -13.22
CA PRO A 134 -15.94 -6.89 -14.66
C PRO A 134 -15.26 -5.60 -15.17
N ARG A 135 -15.48 -4.48 -14.49
CA ARG A 135 -14.80 -3.21 -14.83
C ARG A 135 -13.30 -3.29 -14.61
N ALA A 136 -12.86 -3.88 -13.51
CA ALA A 136 -11.45 -4.08 -13.23
C ALA A 136 -10.79 -4.95 -14.32
N SER A 137 -11.42 -6.06 -14.72
CA SER A 137 -10.93 -6.92 -15.82
C SER A 137 -10.75 -6.16 -17.14
N VAL A 138 -11.70 -5.31 -17.51
CA VAL A 138 -11.61 -4.49 -18.73
C VAL A 138 -10.41 -3.52 -18.67
N LEU A 139 -10.16 -2.91 -17.51
CA LEU A 139 -9.04 -1.99 -17.32
C LEU A 139 -7.67 -2.71 -17.32
N LEU A 140 -7.62 -3.93 -16.79
CA LEU A 140 -6.39 -4.73 -16.70
C LEU A 140 -6.03 -5.47 -17.99
N ALA A 141 -7.01 -5.81 -18.84
CA ALA A 141 -6.81 -6.64 -20.04
C ALA A 141 -5.73 -6.09 -20.99
N PRO A 142 -5.63 -4.78 -21.28
CA PRO A 142 -4.60 -4.24 -22.15
C PRO A 142 -3.23 -4.10 -21.50
N LEU A 143 -3.12 -4.29 -20.17
CA LEU A 143 -1.88 -4.04 -19.43
C LEU A 143 -0.93 -5.22 -19.56
N HIS A 144 0.27 -4.93 -20.02
CA HIS A 144 1.39 -5.86 -20.09
C HIS A 144 2.54 -5.31 -19.23
N PRO A 145 2.41 -5.33 -17.88
CA PRO A 145 3.39 -4.70 -17.02
C PRO A 145 4.76 -5.36 -17.19
N ALA A 146 5.80 -4.52 -17.28
CA ALA A 146 7.17 -5.01 -17.17
C ALA A 146 7.42 -5.61 -15.79
N ALA A 147 8.44 -6.45 -15.64
CA ALA A 147 8.80 -7.06 -14.35
C ALA A 147 9.08 -6.02 -13.24
N ALA A 148 9.41 -4.79 -13.61
CA ALA A 148 9.62 -3.68 -12.67
C ALA A 148 8.32 -3.00 -12.21
N ASN A 149 7.20 -3.17 -12.93
CA ASN A 149 5.90 -2.63 -12.55
C ASN A 149 5.15 -3.64 -11.65
N THR A 150 5.71 -3.92 -10.48
CA THR A 150 5.17 -4.93 -9.56
C THR A 150 3.73 -4.64 -9.16
N GLY A 151 3.38 -3.38 -8.87
CA GLY A 151 2.03 -2.99 -8.47
C GLY A 151 0.95 -3.31 -9.52
N ALA A 152 1.21 -3.08 -10.80
CA ALA A 152 0.27 -3.45 -11.85
C ALA A 152 0.13 -4.98 -12.00
N LEU A 153 1.25 -5.72 -11.88
CA LEU A 153 1.22 -7.19 -11.89
C LEU A 153 0.44 -7.74 -10.70
N GLU A 154 0.68 -7.24 -9.51
CA GLU A 154 -0.07 -7.61 -8.30
C GLU A 154 -1.56 -7.34 -8.44
N THR A 155 -1.94 -6.17 -9.03
CA THR A 155 -3.35 -5.87 -9.31
C THR A 155 -4.00 -6.92 -10.22
N GLN A 156 -3.27 -7.42 -11.23
CA GLN A 156 -3.73 -8.51 -12.09
C GLN A 156 -3.84 -9.84 -11.33
N VAL A 157 -2.87 -10.14 -10.47
CA VAL A 157 -2.90 -11.34 -9.62
C VAL A 157 -4.07 -11.28 -8.64
N TYR A 158 -4.25 -10.14 -7.98
CA TYR A 158 -5.34 -9.97 -7.02
C TYR A 158 -6.71 -10.07 -7.71
N GLN A 159 -6.86 -9.49 -8.93
CA GLN A 159 -8.06 -9.68 -9.73
C GLN A 159 -8.40 -11.17 -9.92
N ALA A 160 -7.42 -11.96 -10.35
CA ALA A 160 -7.59 -13.38 -10.60
C ALA A 160 -7.93 -14.16 -9.30
N ILE A 161 -7.36 -13.75 -8.17
CA ILE A 161 -7.67 -14.31 -6.84
C ILE A 161 -9.09 -13.95 -6.41
N LEU A 162 -9.52 -12.70 -6.56
CA LEU A 162 -10.88 -12.25 -6.24
C LEU A 162 -11.93 -12.96 -7.09
N GLU A 163 -11.63 -13.24 -8.36
CA GLU A 163 -12.47 -14.02 -9.28
C GLU A 163 -12.41 -15.53 -9.04
N ARG A 164 -11.50 -16.01 -8.15
CA ARG A 164 -11.23 -17.45 -7.93
C ARG A 164 -10.74 -18.18 -9.20
N ARG A 165 -10.02 -17.49 -10.09
CA ARG A 165 -9.54 -17.99 -11.38
C ARG A 165 -8.08 -17.68 -11.63
N PRO A 166 -7.14 -17.98 -10.70
CA PRO A 166 -5.74 -17.54 -10.80
C PRO A 166 -4.89 -18.38 -11.76
N THR A 167 -5.42 -19.50 -12.31
CA THR A 167 -4.63 -20.44 -13.14
C THR A 167 -3.93 -19.76 -14.32
N GLN A 168 -4.54 -18.72 -14.90
CA GLN A 168 -3.99 -18.03 -16.08
C GLN A 168 -2.82 -17.11 -15.74
N ILE A 169 -2.77 -16.53 -14.52
CA ILE A 169 -1.72 -15.60 -14.11
C ILE A 169 -0.47 -16.30 -13.53
N ILE A 170 -0.61 -17.53 -13.05
CA ILE A 170 0.48 -18.33 -12.47
C ILE A 170 1.69 -18.47 -13.40
N PRO A 171 1.53 -18.80 -14.71
CA PRO A 171 2.68 -18.88 -15.63
C PRO A 171 3.45 -17.56 -15.73
N ARG A 172 2.74 -16.43 -15.74
CA ARG A 172 3.37 -15.10 -15.81
C ARG A 172 4.20 -14.79 -14.57
N LEU A 173 3.67 -15.09 -13.37
CA LEU A 173 4.41 -14.93 -12.12
C LEU A 173 5.67 -15.82 -12.10
N LYS A 174 5.55 -17.07 -12.55
CA LYS A 174 6.69 -17.99 -12.65
C LYS A 174 7.76 -17.47 -13.62
N GLU A 175 7.35 -16.91 -14.76
CA GLU A 175 8.26 -16.30 -15.74
C GLU A 175 9.06 -15.13 -15.13
N VAL A 176 8.38 -14.21 -14.43
CA VAL A 176 9.01 -13.07 -13.76
C VAL A 176 9.99 -13.56 -12.67
N LEU A 177 9.59 -14.53 -11.87
CA LEU A 177 10.40 -15.08 -10.78
C LEU A 177 11.52 -16.01 -11.25
N ALA A 178 11.47 -16.52 -12.49
CA ALA A 178 12.57 -17.31 -13.07
C ALA A 178 13.84 -16.46 -13.32
N LYS A 179 13.67 -15.15 -13.47
CA LYS A 179 14.77 -14.19 -13.63
C LYS A 179 14.56 -13.02 -12.64
N PRO A 180 14.77 -13.24 -11.33
CA PRO A 180 14.53 -12.23 -10.33
C PRO A 180 15.37 -10.99 -10.62
N ASN A 181 14.74 -9.82 -10.54
CA ASN A 181 15.44 -8.56 -10.71
C ASN A 181 16.09 -8.15 -9.38
N PRO A 182 17.43 -8.11 -9.28
CA PRO A 182 18.11 -7.74 -8.03
C PRO A 182 17.74 -6.33 -7.54
N ALA A 183 17.36 -5.42 -8.46
CA ALA A 183 16.95 -4.07 -8.10
C ALA A 183 15.63 -4.00 -7.33
N LEU A 184 14.80 -5.05 -7.40
CA LEU A 184 13.55 -5.17 -6.64
C LEU A 184 13.79 -5.55 -5.18
N GLY A 185 14.98 -6.06 -4.83
CA GLY A 185 15.28 -6.43 -3.45
C GLY A 185 14.25 -7.43 -2.90
N TYR A 186 13.64 -7.08 -1.76
CA TYR A 186 12.65 -7.91 -1.07
C TYR A 186 11.32 -8.08 -1.84
N LEU A 187 11.02 -7.23 -2.81
CA LEU A 187 9.80 -7.35 -3.65
C LEU A 187 9.76 -8.67 -4.43
N ASN A 188 10.92 -9.30 -4.70
CA ASN A 188 10.92 -10.65 -5.26
C ASN A 188 10.28 -11.67 -4.29
N GLY A 189 10.50 -11.54 -3.00
CA GLY A 189 9.86 -12.35 -1.96
C GLY A 189 8.35 -12.10 -1.86
N GLU A 190 7.92 -10.85 -1.98
CA GLU A 190 6.49 -10.49 -2.06
C GLU A 190 5.83 -11.10 -3.30
N LEU A 191 6.45 -11.03 -4.47
CA LEU A 191 5.94 -11.68 -5.67
C LEU A 191 5.83 -13.23 -5.51
N ARG A 192 6.72 -13.84 -4.72
CA ARG A 192 6.58 -15.28 -4.37
C ARG A 192 5.39 -15.50 -3.43
N PHE A 193 5.15 -14.62 -2.48
CA PHE A 193 3.94 -14.70 -1.66
C PHE A 193 2.69 -14.69 -2.54
N TRP A 194 2.60 -13.76 -3.49
CA TRP A 194 1.48 -13.68 -4.45
C TRP A 194 1.36 -14.94 -5.31
N LEU A 195 2.47 -15.51 -5.77
CA LEU A 195 2.47 -16.79 -6.52
C LEU A 195 1.92 -17.93 -5.66
N GLY A 196 2.37 -18.06 -4.42
CA GLY A 196 1.88 -19.07 -3.48
C GLY A 196 0.38 -18.92 -3.23
N TRP A 197 -0.09 -17.68 -3.03
CA TRP A 197 -1.51 -17.42 -2.84
C TRP A 197 -2.35 -17.76 -4.08
N ALA A 198 -1.88 -17.41 -5.28
CA ALA A 198 -2.52 -17.81 -6.52
C ALA A 198 -2.57 -19.34 -6.70
N GLN A 199 -1.49 -20.06 -6.37
CA GLN A 199 -1.44 -21.52 -6.39
C GLN A 199 -2.41 -22.15 -5.39
N GLU A 200 -2.49 -21.63 -4.18
CA GLU A 200 -3.44 -22.08 -3.14
C GLU A 200 -4.89 -21.95 -3.62
N VAL A 201 -5.25 -20.77 -4.15
CA VAL A 201 -6.61 -20.53 -4.68
C VAL A 201 -6.91 -21.39 -5.92
N ALA A 202 -5.88 -21.76 -6.69
CA ALA A 202 -6.00 -22.71 -7.81
C ALA A 202 -6.13 -24.18 -7.36
N GLY A 203 -5.91 -24.48 -6.07
CA GLY A 203 -5.97 -25.85 -5.51
C GLY A 203 -4.64 -26.60 -5.60
N ASP A 204 -3.54 -25.95 -6.03
CA ASP A 204 -2.19 -26.55 -6.05
C ASP A 204 -1.49 -26.30 -4.73
N HIS A 205 -2.00 -26.90 -3.67
CA HIS A 205 -1.52 -26.71 -2.29
C HIS A 205 -0.05 -27.10 -2.10
N ALA A 206 0.42 -28.14 -2.81
CA ALA A 206 1.81 -28.57 -2.71
C ALA A 206 2.78 -27.54 -3.28
N ALA A 207 2.47 -26.98 -4.45
CA ALA A 207 3.26 -25.91 -5.04
C ALA A 207 3.21 -24.62 -4.22
N ALA A 208 2.04 -24.27 -3.66
CA ALA A 208 1.89 -23.11 -2.78
C ALA A 208 2.81 -23.23 -1.56
N GLN A 209 2.80 -24.36 -0.88
CA GLN A 209 3.64 -24.63 0.30
C GLN A 209 5.15 -24.49 -0.03
N GLU A 210 5.59 -25.02 -1.16
CA GLU A 210 6.99 -24.90 -1.58
C GLU A 210 7.35 -23.45 -1.90
N THR A 211 6.48 -22.75 -2.63
CA THR A 211 6.68 -21.34 -2.99
C THR A 211 6.78 -20.45 -1.74
N TRP A 212 5.93 -20.67 -0.73
CA TRP A 212 5.97 -19.91 0.53
C TRP A 212 7.19 -20.23 1.39
N ARG A 213 7.72 -21.49 1.39
CA ARG A 213 8.99 -21.78 2.06
C ARG A 213 10.15 -21.00 1.45
N GLN A 214 10.19 -20.91 0.12
CA GLN A 214 11.19 -20.10 -0.59
C GLN A 214 11.04 -18.61 -0.24
N ALA A 215 9.82 -18.07 -0.30
CA ALA A 215 9.54 -16.68 0.07
C ALA A 215 10.00 -16.38 1.51
N ARG A 216 9.67 -17.28 2.47
CA ARG A 216 10.09 -17.14 3.87
C ARG A 216 11.61 -17.04 3.99
N THR A 217 12.34 -17.95 3.36
CA THR A 217 13.81 -17.99 3.42
C THR A 217 14.43 -16.70 2.89
N GLU A 218 13.90 -16.19 1.76
CA GLU A 218 14.38 -14.94 1.16
C GLU A 218 14.11 -13.75 2.08
N LEU A 219 12.86 -13.59 2.57
CA LEU A 219 12.48 -12.44 3.39
C LEU A 219 13.13 -12.46 4.78
N GLU A 220 13.31 -13.64 5.40
CA GLU A 220 14.06 -13.78 6.65
C GLU A 220 15.51 -13.32 6.51
N SER A 221 16.14 -13.56 5.35
CA SER A 221 17.50 -13.08 5.08
C SER A 221 17.53 -11.55 5.04
N VAL A 222 16.58 -10.91 4.36
CA VAL A 222 16.50 -9.44 4.29
C VAL A 222 16.15 -8.83 5.65
N LEU A 223 15.25 -9.49 6.42
CA LEU A 223 14.86 -9.01 7.74
C LEU A 223 16.02 -8.94 8.73
N LYS A 224 17.06 -9.79 8.60
CA LYS A 224 18.28 -9.70 9.43
C LYS A 224 19.00 -8.38 9.25
N GLU A 225 18.96 -7.81 8.04
CA GLU A 225 19.57 -6.52 7.72
C GLU A 225 18.66 -5.34 8.10
N GLN A 226 17.35 -5.58 8.14
CA GLN A 226 16.31 -4.58 8.40
C GLN A 226 15.34 -5.04 9.50
N PRO A 227 15.78 -5.27 10.75
CA PRO A 227 15.00 -5.96 11.77
C PRO A 227 13.72 -5.24 12.21
N GLU A 228 13.62 -3.93 11.96
CA GLU A 228 12.46 -3.09 12.28
C GLU A 228 11.58 -2.77 11.07
N ASN A 229 11.83 -3.39 9.91
CA ASN A 229 11.02 -3.17 8.73
C ASN A 229 9.65 -3.87 8.90
N TYR A 230 8.65 -3.08 9.27
CA TYR A 230 7.30 -3.59 9.56
C TYR A 230 6.62 -4.23 8.35
N VAL A 231 6.99 -3.85 7.12
CA VAL A 231 6.48 -4.46 5.88
C VAL A 231 6.96 -5.90 5.80
N LEU A 232 8.29 -6.12 5.87
CA LEU A 232 8.87 -7.47 5.87
C LEU A 232 8.34 -8.35 7.00
N ILE A 233 8.16 -7.77 8.19
CA ILE A 233 7.60 -8.48 9.34
C ILE A 233 6.16 -8.90 9.03
N GLY A 234 5.36 -8.02 8.39
CA GLY A 234 3.99 -8.30 7.99
C GLY A 234 3.89 -9.39 6.92
N ASP A 235 4.74 -9.34 5.90
CA ASP A 235 4.79 -10.37 4.84
C ASP A 235 5.14 -11.73 5.42
N LEU A 236 6.12 -11.79 6.32
CA LEU A 236 6.47 -13.01 7.02
C LEU A 236 5.33 -13.52 7.92
N ALA A 237 4.51 -12.64 8.51
CA ALA A 237 3.32 -13.06 9.25
C ALA A 237 2.33 -13.79 8.35
N LEU A 238 2.05 -13.28 7.15
CA LEU A 238 1.16 -13.90 6.17
C LEU A 238 1.73 -15.23 5.67
N ILE A 239 3.02 -15.27 5.33
CA ILE A 239 3.67 -16.49 4.86
C ILE A 239 3.65 -17.59 5.94
N ASN A 240 3.95 -17.26 7.21
CA ASN A 240 3.87 -18.24 8.29
C ASN A 240 2.44 -18.71 8.55
N MET A 241 1.45 -17.84 8.42
CA MET A 241 0.02 -18.20 8.46
C MET A 241 -0.31 -19.27 7.40
N ASP A 242 0.10 -19.05 6.16
CA ASP A 242 -0.17 -19.97 5.04
C ASP A 242 0.66 -21.26 5.12
N LEU A 243 1.84 -21.23 5.75
CA LEU A 243 2.62 -22.42 6.10
C LEU A 243 2.07 -23.19 7.31
N GLY A 244 1.03 -22.67 7.98
CA GLY A 244 0.39 -23.31 9.14
C GLY A 244 1.04 -23.05 10.48
N ASP A 245 2.09 -22.20 10.56
CA ASP A 245 2.69 -21.78 11.83
C ASP A 245 1.91 -20.60 12.44
N LYS A 246 0.80 -20.95 13.09
CA LYS A 246 -0.12 -19.97 13.69
C LYS A 246 0.53 -19.10 14.75
N ALA A 247 1.43 -19.65 15.55
CA ALA A 247 2.07 -18.94 16.66
C ALA A 247 3.05 -17.88 16.10
N ALA A 248 3.90 -18.26 15.15
CA ALA A 248 4.81 -17.33 14.47
C ALA A 248 4.04 -16.23 13.74
N ALA A 249 2.96 -16.59 13.03
CA ALA A 249 2.14 -15.63 12.27
C ALA A 249 1.55 -14.53 13.18
N LEU A 250 0.95 -14.90 14.30
CA LEU A 250 0.38 -13.94 15.27
C LEU A 250 1.46 -13.07 15.92
N THR A 251 2.57 -13.68 16.34
CA THR A 251 3.70 -12.96 16.95
C THR A 251 4.29 -11.93 15.98
N LEU A 252 4.48 -12.29 14.71
CA LEU A 252 4.99 -11.39 13.68
C LEU A 252 3.99 -10.27 13.35
N ALA A 253 2.69 -10.56 13.27
CA ALA A 253 1.67 -9.54 13.05
C ALA A 253 1.65 -8.49 14.18
N GLU A 254 1.74 -8.95 15.43
CA GLU A 254 1.84 -8.06 16.61
C GLU A 254 3.13 -7.24 16.60
N ARG A 255 4.25 -7.86 16.23
CA ARG A 255 5.54 -7.16 16.07
C ARG A 255 5.48 -6.09 15.00
N ALA A 256 4.84 -6.36 13.84
CA ALA A 256 4.66 -5.36 12.79
C ALA A 256 3.86 -4.15 13.31
N MET A 257 2.78 -4.38 14.07
CA MET A 257 1.99 -3.31 14.69
C MET A 257 2.81 -2.47 15.66
N ALA A 258 3.67 -3.12 16.48
CA ALA A 258 4.53 -2.42 17.42
C ALA A 258 5.63 -1.59 16.73
N ALA A 259 6.15 -2.07 15.58
CA ALA A 259 7.19 -1.38 14.81
C ALA A 259 6.66 -0.11 14.11
N ASN A 260 5.39 -0.10 13.69
CA ASN A 260 4.77 1.07 13.05
C ASN A 260 3.34 1.33 13.57
N PRO A 261 3.19 1.86 14.81
CA PRO A 261 1.87 2.16 15.36
C PRO A 261 1.22 3.37 14.67
N ILE A 262 -0.13 3.46 14.75
CA ILE A 262 -0.93 4.55 14.13
C ILE A 262 -0.51 5.93 14.67
N GLU A 263 -0.13 6.02 15.93
CA GLU A 263 0.30 7.26 16.58
C GLU A 263 1.59 7.82 15.96
N LYS A 264 2.42 6.94 15.39
CA LYS A 264 3.64 7.31 14.67
C LYS A 264 3.35 7.67 13.21
N ASP A 265 2.43 6.94 12.59
CA ASP A 265 2.12 7.10 11.16
C ASP A 265 0.64 6.78 10.91
N ALA A 266 -0.20 7.81 10.83
CA ALA A 266 -1.64 7.63 10.71
C ALA A 266 -2.09 7.02 9.38
N ILE A 267 -1.25 7.07 8.33
CA ILE A 267 -1.61 6.52 7.02
C ILE A 267 -1.08 5.09 6.81
N ALA A 268 0.15 4.79 7.25
CA ALA A 268 0.76 3.47 7.07
C ALA A 268 0.64 2.57 8.31
N GLY A 269 0.50 3.15 9.51
CA GLY A 269 0.36 2.40 10.78
C GLY A 269 -0.85 1.45 10.84
N PRO A 270 -1.98 1.73 10.19
CA PRO A 270 -3.08 0.77 10.12
C PRO A 270 -2.79 -0.45 9.24
N GLY A 271 -1.81 -0.40 8.31
CA GLY A 271 -1.44 -1.54 7.47
C GLY A 271 -1.13 -2.81 8.27
N PRO A 272 -0.27 -2.78 9.30
CA PRO A 272 -0.05 -3.93 10.17
C PRO A 272 -1.30 -4.46 10.89
N ILE A 273 -2.30 -3.61 11.16
CA ILE A 273 -3.59 -4.05 11.71
C ILE A 273 -4.38 -4.87 10.67
N GLU A 274 -4.27 -4.51 9.39
CA GLU A 274 -4.87 -5.33 8.30
C GLU A 274 -4.18 -6.69 8.20
N ILE A 275 -2.85 -6.74 8.31
CA ILE A 275 -2.11 -8.01 8.38
C ILE A 275 -2.62 -8.86 9.55
N LEU A 276 -2.75 -8.27 10.74
CA LEU A 276 -3.32 -8.98 11.89
C LEU A 276 -4.73 -9.48 11.62
N ALA A 277 -5.60 -8.67 11.00
CA ALA A 277 -6.96 -9.08 10.67
C ALA A 277 -7.01 -10.30 9.75
N ARG A 278 -6.14 -10.34 8.73
CA ARG A 278 -6.00 -11.46 7.78
C ARG A 278 -5.47 -12.71 8.46
N VAL A 279 -4.40 -12.57 9.23
CA VAL A 279 -3.82 -13.66 10.02
C VAL A 279 -4.86 -14.22 10.99
N ALA A 280 -5.48 -13.38 11.82
CA ALA A 280 -6.47 -13.80 12.81
C ALA A 280 -7.67 -14.51 12.18
N ALA A 281 -8.16 -14.03 11.01
CA ALA A 281 -9.24 -14.68 10.28
C ALA A 281 -8.89 -16.13 9.87
N ARG A 282 -7.67 -16.35 9.42
CA ARG A 282 -7.19 -17.64 8.91
C ARG A 282 -6.78 -18.63 10.00
N VAL A 283 -6.25 -18.13 11.13
CA VAL A 283 -5.78 -19.00 12.23
C VAL A 283 -6.87 -19.36 13.24
N GLY A 284 -8.11 -18.85 13.04
CA GLY A 284 -9.25 -19.19 13.89
C GLY A 284 -9.44 -18.29 15.11
N GLU A 285 -9.02 -17.01 15.00
CA GLU A 285 -9.18 -15.94 16.01
C GLU A 285 -10.23 -14.89 15.55
N PRO A 286 -11.53 -15.26 15.37
CA PRO A 286 -12.52 -14.39 14.75
C PRO A 286 -12.76 -13.09 15.52
N ASP A 287 -12.67 -13.10 16.85
CA ASP A 287 -12.89 -11.91 17.66
C ASP A 287 -11.81 -10.84 17.39
N ARG A 288 -10.56 -11.26 17.27
CA ARG A 288 -9.45 -10.37 16.93
C ARG A 288 -9.57 -9.84 15.51
N ALA A 289 -9.91 -10.72 14.56
CA ALA A 289 -10.11 -10.34 13.16
C ALA A 289 -11.21 -9.28 13.02
N ILE A 290 -12.38 -9.52 13.63
CA ILE A 290 -13.53 -8.62 13.54
C ILE A 290 -13.25 -7.27 14.20
N ALA A 291 -12.61 -7.25 15.37
CA ALA A 291 -12.23 -6.00 16.04
C ALA A 291 -11.27 -5.16 15.17
N ALA A 292 -10.27 -5.80 14.55
CA ALA A 292 -9.35 -5.14 13.64
C ALA A 292 -10.07 -4.60 12.39
N LEU A 293 -10.96 -5.39 11.77
CA LEU A 293 -11.74 -4.98 10.60
C LEU A 293 -12.67 -3.80 10.90
N GLN A 294 -13.32 -3.79 12.07
CA GLN A 294 -14.16 -2.66 12.50
C GLN A 294 -13.35 -1.37 12.58
N LYS A 295 -12.16 -1.43 13.19
CA LYS A 295 -11.26 -0.28 13.27
C LYS A 295 -10.84 0.20 11.88
N LEU A 296 -10.39 -0.71 11.00
CA LEU A 296 -9.91 -0.38 9.66
C LEU A 296 -10.99 0.24 8.77
N LEU A 297 -12.23 -0.23 8.85
CA LEU A 297 -13.33 0.34 8.08
C LEU A 297 -13.72 1.75 8.54
N SER A 298 -13.35 2.16 9.76
CA SER A 298 -13.69 3.46 10.33
C SER A 298 -12.62 4.54 10.14
N ILE A 299 -11.41 4.19 9.68
CA ILE A 299 -10.29 5.12 9.54
C ILE A 299 -9.75 5.18 8.12
N PRO A 300 -9.18 6.31 7.67
CA PRO A 300 -8.37 6.39 6.47
C PRO A 300 -7.04 5.62 6.65
N TYR A 301 -6.56 4.92 5.62
CA TYR A 301 -5.24 4.32 5.63
C TYR A 301 -4.81 3.81 4.25
N ALA A 302 -3.51 3.56 4.09
CA ALA A 302 -2.93 2.85 2.96
C ALA A 302 -2.90 1.35 3.27
N GLY A 303 -3.57 0.54 2.46
CA GLY A 303 -3.63 -0.91 2.64
C GLY A 303 -2.32 -1.59 2.25
N PRO A 304 -1.91 -2.67 2.96
CA PRO A 304 -0.62 -3.32 2.72
C PRO A 304 -0.63 -4.34 1.59
N LEU A 305 -1.78 -4.90 1.23
CA LEU A 305 -1.87 -6.03 0.29
C LEU A 305 -2.72 -5.74 -0.95
N ALA A 306 -3.80 -4.99 -0.79
CA ALA A 306 -4.59 -4.63 -1.97
C ALA A 306 -3.80 -3.58 -2.74
N THR A 307 -3.04 -4.07 -3.67
CA THR A 307 -2.18 -3.34 -4.59
C THR A 307 -2.30 -1.82 -4.55
N GLN A 308 -1.19 -1.18 -4.27
CA GLN A 308 -1.02 0.26 -4.33
C GLN A 308 -1.85 1.05 -3.30
N ASP A 309 -1.66 0.71 -2.01
CA ASP A 309 -2.19 1.47 -0.88
C ASP A 309 -3.74 1.44 -0.73
N LEU A 310 -4.44 0.50 -1.37
CA LEU A 310 -5.89 0.43 -1.34
C LEU A 310 -6.41 -0.10 0.01
N PRO A 311 -7.19 0.67 0.77
CA PRO A 311 -7.76 0.20 2.03
C PRO A 311 -8.87 -0.81 1.83
N LEU A 312 -9.07 -1.71 2.79
CA LEU A 312 -10.20 -2.63 2.80
C LEU A 312 -11.53 -1.88 2.70
N THR A 313 -12.44 -2.49 1.95
CA THR A 313 -13.83 -2.05 1.81
C THR A 313 -14.77 -3.20 2.11
N PRO A 314 -16.05 -2.95 2.42
CA PRO A 314 -17.04 -4.03 2.55
C PRO A 314 -17.13 -4.95 1.33
N ALA A 315 -16.89 -4.42 0.13
CA ALA A 315 -16.87 -5.20 -1.10
C ALA A 315 -15.65 -6.14 -1.15
N LEU A 316 -14.45 -5.66 -0.84
CA LEU A 316 -13.26 -6.50 -0.76
C LEU A 316 -13.40 -7.59 0.31
N LEU A 317 -13.94 -7.27 1.49
CA LEU A 317 -14.20 -8.28 2.52
C LEU A 317 -15.10 -9.42 2.02
N ARG A 318 -16.10 -9.12 1.16
CA ARG A 318 -16.95 -10.15 0.54
C ARG A 318 -16.23 -11.03 -0.47
N LEU A 319 -15.23 -10.47 -1.18
CA LEU A 319 -14.60 -11.12 -2.32
C LEU A 319 -13.33 -11.87 -1.94
N ASP A 320 -12.55 -11.31 -1.02
CA ASP A 320 -11.22 -11.78 -0.68
C ASP A 320 -11.26 -13.14 0.05
N PRO A 321 -10.56 -14.17 -0.49
CA PRO A 321 -10.54 -15.52 0.09
C PRO A 321 -9.93 -15.60 1.49
N MET A 322 -9.11 -14.66 1.88
CA MET A 322 -8.53 -14.67 3.23
C MET A 322 -9.58 -14.51 4.32
N PHE A 323 -10.73 -13.89 4.00
CA PHE A 323 -11.83 -13.72 4.94
C PHE A 323 -12.93 -14.79 4.84
N ASP A 324 -12.76 -15.81 4.01
CA ASP A 324 -13.72 -16.92 3.87
C ASP A 324 -14.08 -17.59 5.22
N PRO A 325 -13.13 -17.80 6.17
CA PRO A 325 -13.47 -18.38 7.46
C PRO A 325 -14.47 -17.56 8.30
N LEU A 326 -14.58 -16.24 8.04
CA LEU A 326 -15.48 -15.35 8.77
C LEU A 326 -16.88 -15.24 8.16
N ARG A 327 -17.14 -15.80 6.98
CA ARG A 327 -18.39 -15.57 6.21
C ARG A 327 -19.66 -15.90 6.98
N ASN A 328 -19.61 -16.90 7.88
CA ASN A 328 -20.75 -17.33 8.67
C ASN A 328 -20.87 -16.61 10.02
N ASP A 329 -19.92 -15.71 10.37
CA ASP A 329 -20.01 -14.90 11.60
C ASP A 329 -20.99 -13.74 11.38
N PRO A 330 -22.06 -13.61 12.22
CA PRO A 330 -23.04 -12.53 12.08
C PRO A 330 -22.45 -11.12 12.18
N ARG A 331 -21.35 -10.96 12.92
CA ARG A 331 -20.64 -9.67 13.05
C ARG A 331 -19.94 -9.31 11.75
N PHE A 332 -19.29 -10.29 11.11
CA PHE A 332 -18.70 -10.11 9.79
C PHE A 332 -19.75 -9.78 8.74
N GLN A 333 -20.89 -10.48 8.75
CA GLN A 333 -22.00 -10.20 7.85
C GLN A 333 -22.52 -8.76 7.97
N LYS A 334 -22.55 -8.20 9.18
CA LYS A 334 -22.89 -6.79 9.40
C LYS A 334 -21.85 -5.83 8.78
N LEU A 335 -20.54 -6.14 8.88
CA LEU A 335 -19.49 -5.33 8.28
C LEU A 335 -19.59 -5.27 6.75
N VAL A 336 -19.85 -6.42 6.12
CA VAL A 336 -19.94 -6.49 4.65
C VAL A 336 -21.28 -5.99 4.09
N ALA A 337 -22.34 -5.95 4.89
CA ALA A 337 -23.65 -5.39 4.51
C ALA A 337 -23.66 -3.85 4.62
N SER A 338 -22.73 -3.25 5.35
CA SER A 338 -22.67 -1.81 5.53
C SER A 338 -22.41 -1.13 4.18
N PRO A 339 -23.18 -0.09 3.80
CA PRO A 339 -22.72 0.77 2.73
C PRO A 339 -21.37 1.33 3.17
N GLY A 340 -20.34 1.20 2.32
CA GLY A 340 -19.04 1.77 2.60
C GLY A 340 -19.15 3.25 2.97
N PRO A 341 -18.14 3.83 3.65
CA PRO A 341 -18.16 5.26 3.95
C PRO A 341 -18.43 6.05 2.68
N LYS A 342 -19.34 7.02 2.79
CA LYS A 342 -19.77 7.89 1.69
C LYS A 342 -18.66 8.86 1.34
#